data_46cc25e507d90e96baf54674c856431c
#
_entry.id   46cc25e507d90e96baf54674c856431c
#
_cell.length_a   1.000
_cell.length_b   1.000
_cell.length_c   1.000
_cell.angle_alpha   90.00
_cell.angle_beta   90.00
_cell.angle_gamma   90.00
#
_symmetry.space_group_name_H-M   'P 1'
#
loop_
_entity.id
_entity.type
_entity.pdbx_description
1 polymer ?
#
loop_
_entity_poly.entity_id
_entity_poly.type
_entity_poly.pdbx_seq_one_letter_code
_entity_poly.pdbx_strand_id
1 'polypeptide(L)'
;MRYLPLTDDNRREMLEAIGAREIDDLFVDVPAEARLKGDIEGLPKQASEMAVEKHMRRLSKKNLAANDAPFFLGAGAYRHHVPASVDHLIQRGEFLTAYTPYQPEIAQGTLQVLFEFQTQVARMFGTDIANASLYDGSTACWEAIVMAGRITRKSRAVLAHGLHPHYVSTAQTMAKFTKDELFSGAPDLDADCDEDAIIAQIDDRTSCVVVQYPDILGRIPDLQKIADAAHDRGALLVAVVTEPVALGLIEAPGALGADIVVGEGQSLGVGLNFGGPYLGLFGCREKFVRQMPGRLCGETVDADGKRGFVLTLSTREQHIRREKATSNICTNSGLCALAFSIHMTLLGGAGLEKLARINHSRARLAAQRLGEVKGVRVLNDAYFNEFTIVLPSDAREVVRELAERGVLGGVSLGRLYPDEEALANGLVVAVTETCTPEDIETFATTLSAVLEGEAA
;
A
#
# COMPACT_ATOMS: atom_id res chain seq x y z
N MET A 1 32.31 -8.34 -26.80
CA MET A 1 31.50 -7.77 -25.69
C MET A 1 30.54 -8.85 -25.20
N ARG A 2 30.42 -9.04 -23.88
CA ARG A 2 29.65 -10.13 -23.26
C ARG A 2 28.16 -10.16 -23.56
N TYR A 3 27.58 -9.05 -23.94
CA TYR A 3 26.14 -8.87 -24.05
C TYR A 3 25.66 -8.67 -25.50
N LEU A 4 26.54 -8.81 -26.49
CA LEU A 4 26.10 -8.79 -27.87
C LEU A 4 25.41 -10.11 -28.22
N PRO A 5 24.36 -10.08 -29.05
CA PRO A 5 23.74 -11.29 -29.58
C PRO A 5 24.78 -12.17 -30.30
N LEU A 6 24.60 -13.46 -30.21
CA LEU A 6 25.44 -14.41 -30.98
C LEU A 6 25.27 -14.13 -32.45
N THR A 7 26.39 -14.16 -33.20
CA THR A 7 26.38 -14.12 -34.67
C THR A 7 25.90 -15.47 -35.22
N ASP A 8 25.55 -15.49 -36.50
CA ASP A 8 25.15 -16.76 -37.17
C ASP A 8 26.31 -17.75 -37.22
N ASP A 9 27.56 -17.28 -37.30
CA ASP A 9 28.74 -18.12 -37.21
C ASP A 9 28.89 -18.76 -35.84
N ASN A 10 28.73 -17.96 -34.77
CA ASN A 10 28.76 -18.49 -33.41
C ASN A 10 27.66 -19.54 -33.16
N ARG A 11 26.44 -19.30 -33.67
CA ARG A 11 25.34 -20.28 -33.56
C ARG A 11 25.67 -21.58 -34.34
N ARG A 12 26.28 -21.47 -35.52
CA ARG A 12 26.69 -22.62 -36.31
C ARG A 12 27.75 -23.45 -35.59
N GLU A 13 28.80 -22.79 -35.06
CA GLU A 13 29.85 -23.47 -34.28
C GLU A 13 29.27 -24.17 -33.04
N MET A 14 28.31 -23.53 -32.33
CA MET A 14 27.64 -24.13 -31.18
C MET A 14 26.82 -25.36 -31.58
N LEU A 15 26.04 -25.28 -32.65
CA LEU A 15 25.23 -26.42 -33.15
C LEU A 15 26.14 -27.58 -33.59
N GLU A 16 27.23 -27.29 -34.28
CA GLU A 16 28.20 -28.31 -34.67
C GLU A 16 28.82 -28.99 -33.43
N ALA A 17 29.21 -28.23 -32.41
CA ALA A 17 29.80 -28.74 -31.18
C ALA A 17 28.87 -29.69 -30.40
N ILE A 18 27.57 -29.51 -30.48
CA ILE A 18 26.56 -30.37 -29.84
C ILE A 18 25.95 -31.41 -30.78
N GLY A 19 26.38 -31.44 -32.06
CA GLY A 19 25.91 -32.41 -33.04
C GLY A 19 24.49 -32.15 -33.58
N ALA A 20 23.97 -30.91 -33.45
CA ALA A 20 22.69 -30.52 -34.02
C ALA A 20 22.90 -29.78 -35.35
N ARG A 21 21.95 -29.90 -36.29
CA ARG A 21 22.00 -29.23 -37.60
C ARG A 21 21.38 -27.83 -37.55
N GLU A 22 20.33 -27.69 -36.78
CA GLU A 22 19.56 -26.45 -36.62
C GLU A 22 18.99 -26.32 -35.22
N ILE A 23 18.53 -25.14 -34.87
CA ILE A 23 17.99 -24.83 -33.52
C ILE A 23 16.76 -25.72 -33.24
N ASP A 24 15.95 -26.01 -34.24
CA ASP A 24 14.75 -26.84 -34.08
C ASP A 24 15.07 -28.28 -33.64
N ASP A 25 16.28 -28.78 -33.96
CA ASP A 25 16.75 -30.08 -33.47
C ASP A 25 16.90 -30.14 -31.94
N LEU A 26 16.94 -29.01 -31.26
CA LEU A 26 17.02 -28.92 -29.78
C LEU A 26 15.67 -29.13 -29.07
N PHE A 27 14.57 -29.09 -29.84
CA PHE A 27 13.22 -29.20 -29.30
C PHE A 27 12.60 -30.58 -29.57
N VAL A 28 13.39 -31.64 -29.48
CA VAL A 28 12.96 -33.05 -29.77
C VAL A 28 11.81 -33.49 -28.87
N ASP A 29 11.71 -32.94 -27.63
CA ASP A 29 10.66 -33.26 -26.66
C ASP A 29 9.33 -32.53 -26.94
N VAL A 30 9.32 -31.58 -27.90
CA VAL A 30 8.11 -30.86 -28.30
C VAL A 30 7.52 -31.50 -29.55
N PRO A 31 6.29 -32.04 -29.49
CA PRO A 31 5.64 -32.61 -30.67
C PRO A 31 5.55 -31.60 -31.82
N ALA A 32 5.74 -32.04 -33.06
CA ALA A 32 5.78 -31.15 -34.22
C ALA A 32 4.48 -30.34 -34.41
N GLU A 33 3.35 -30.91 -34.04
CA GLU A 33 2.04 -30.25 -34.08
C GLU A 33 1.87 -29.16 -33.02
N ALA A 34 2.64 -29.21 -31.93
CA ALA A 34 2.63 -28.20 -30.86
C ALA A 34 3.62 -27.05 -31.11
N ARG A 35 4.49 -27.17 -32.15
CA ARG A 35 5.44 -26.12 -32.49
C ARG A 35 4.79 -25.01 -33.32
N LEU A 36 5.11 -23.76 -32.99
CA LEU A 36 4.70 -22.61 -33.80
C LEU A 36 5.42 -22.64 -35.14
N LYS A 37 4.66 -22.47 -36.23
CA LYS A 37 5.19 -22.46 -37.61
C LYS A 37 5.53 -21.04 -38.10
N GLY A 38 5.96 -20.19 -37.23
CA GLY A 38 6.29 -18.77 -37.53
C GLY A 38 5.99 -17.83 -36.40
N ASP A 39 5.91 -16.55 -36.70
CA ASP A 39 5.59 -15.50 -35.72
C ASP A 39 4.18 -15.69 -35.16
N ILE A 40 3.98 -15.34 -33.90
CA ILE A 40 2.66 -15.35 -33.28
C ILE A 40 1.80 -14.26 -33.93
N GLU A 41 0.65 -14.69 -34.47
CA GLU A 41 -0.29 -13.78 -35.12
C GLU A 41 -0.74 -12.67 -34.16
N GLY A 42 -0.78 -11.44 -34.64
CA GLY A 42 -1.17 -10.26 -33.85
C GLY A 42 -0.05 -9.62 -32.99
N LEU A 43 1.13 -10.27 -32.88
CA LEU A 43 2.28 -9.63 -32.26
C LEU A 43 3.08 -8.79 -33.25
N PRO A 44 3.50 -7.57 -32.87
CA PRO A 44 4.37 -6.76 -33.71
C PRO A 44 5.74 -7.42 -33.87
N LYS A 45 6.34 -7.28 -35.05
CA LYS A 45 7.70 -7.74 -35.30
C LYS A 45 8.71 -6.94 -34.50
N GLN A 46 9.93 -7.48 -34.38
CA GLN A 46 11.07 -6.79 -33.79
C GLN A 46 11.23 -5.39 -34.38
N ALA A 47 11.41 -4.41 -33.50
CA ALA A 47 11.67 -3.02 -33.87
C ALA A 47 12.98 -2.53 -33.24
N SER A 48 13.60 -1.51 -33.82
CA SER A 48 14.78 -0.88 -33.24
C SER A 48 14.44 -0.16 -31.93
N GLU A 49 15.41 0.01 -31.05
CA GLU A 49 15.28 0.74 -29.80
C GLU A 49 14.66 2.14 -30.01
N MET A 50 15.14 2.89 -31.00
CA MET A 50 14.59 4.21 -31.36
C MET A 50 13.10 4.14 -31.75
N ALA A 51 12.69 3.11 -32.48
CA ALA A 51 11.29 2.96 -32.90
C ALA A 51 10.41 2.59 -31.70
N VAL A 52 10.87 1.73 -30.80
CA VAL A 52 10.17 1.37 -29.56
C VAL A 52 10.06 2.59 -28.64
N GLU A 53 11.15 3.32 -28.41
CA GLU A 53 11.14 4.54 -27.60
C GLU A 53 10.13 5.58 -28.13
N LYS A 54 10.16 5.85 -29.44
CA LYS A 54 9.21 6.76 -30.08
C LYS A 54 7.77 6.31 -29.92
N HIS A 55 7.52 4.99 -30.03
CA HIS A 55 6.20 4.41 -29.84
C HIS A 55 5.72 4.58 -28.40
N MET A 56 6.55 4.23 -27.41
CA MET A 56 6.22 4.33 -26.00
C MET A 56 6.01 5.78 -25.55
N ARG A 57 6.85 6.73 -26.03
CA ARG A 57 6.64 8.16 -25.79
C ARG A 57 5.30 8.67 -26.35
N ARG A 58 4.86 8.16 -27.50
CA ARG A 58 3.56 8.50 -28.06
C ARG A 58 2.41 7.97 -27.19
N LEU A 59 2.55 6.77 -26.66
CA LEU A 59 1.56 6.19 -25.74
C LEU A 59 1.52 6.94 -24.40
N SER A 60 2.68 7.27 -23.83
CA SER A 60 2.76 7.99 -22.55
C SER A 60 2.06 9.35 -22.59
N LYS A 61 2.14 10.06 -23.72
CA LYS A 61 1.46 11.36 -23.92
C LYS A 61 -0.07 11.28 -23.95
N LYS A 62 -0.66 10.08 -23.95
CA LYS A 62 -2.11 9.90 -23.85
C LYS A 62 -2.59 9.80 -22.40
N ASN A 63 -1.67 9.73 -21.44
CA ASN A 63 -2.00 9.68 -20.02
C ASN A 63 -1.90 11.09 -19.44
N LEU A 64 -2.76 11.37 -18.47
CA LEU A 64 -2.65 12.51 -17.59
C LEU A 64 -1.90 12.06 -16.34
N ALA A 65 -0.65 12.52 -16.17
CA ALA A 65 0.14 12.14 -15.01
C ALA A 65 -0.19 13.03 -13.81
N ALA A 66 0.01 12.50 -12.61
CA ALA A 66 -0.25 13.21 -11.35
C ALA A 66 0.54 14.51 -11.19
N ASN A 67 1.66 14.66 -11.93
CA ASN A 67 2.47 15.88 -11.91
C ASN A 67 2.00 16.95 -12.93
N ASP A 68 1.10 16.61 -13.83
CA ASP A 68 0.70 17.46 -14.95
C ASP A 68 -0.67 18.12 -14.74
N ALA A 69 -1.31 17.87 -13.58
CA ALA A 69 -2.63 18.40 -13.23
C ALA A 69 -2.76 18.62 -11.71
N PRO A 70 -3.68 19.50 -11.26
CA PRO A 70 -4.15 19.52 -9.90
C PRO A 70 -4.63 18.12 -9.48
N PHE A 71 -4.04 17.54 -8.42
CA PHE A 71 -4.20 16.14 -8.08
C PHE A 71 -4.67 15.97 -6.63
N PHE A 72 -5.90 15.46 -6.46
CA PHE A 72 -6.58 15.29 -5.17
C PHE A 72 -7.05 13.85 -4.95
N LEU A 73 -6.50 12.87 -5.69
CA LEU A 73 -6.80 11.47 -5.46
C LEU A 73 -6.09 10.97 -4.22
N GLY A 74 -6.78 10.10 -3.49
CA GLY A 74 -6.32 9.42 -2.30
C GLY A 74 -6.87 8.00 -2.24
N ALA A 75 -7.66 7.71 -1.21
CA ALA A 75 -8.25 6.40 -0.95
C ALA A 75 -7.17 5.29 -0.93
N GLY A 76 -6.15 5.48 -0.07
CA GLY A 76 -5.13 4.48 0.20
C GLY A 76 -3.85 4.58 -0.63
N ALA A 77 -3.76 5.54 -1.57
CA ALA A 77 -2.52 5.87 -2.29
C ALA A 77 -2.42 7.38 -2.48
N TYR A 78 -1.33 7.98 -2.00
CA TYR A 78 -1.22 9.43 -1.89
C TYR A 78 0.01 9.95 -2.61
N ARG A 79 -0.14 11.10 -3.28
CA ARG A 79 0.98 11.76 -3.93
C ARG A 79 1.72 12.62 -2.92
N HIS A 80 2.92 12.19 -2.54
CA HIS A 80 3.86 12.95 -1.75
C HIS A 80 5.12 13.29 -2.52
N HIS A 81 5.87 14.29 -2.07
CA HIS A 81 7.17 14.60 -2.64
C HIS A 81 8.21 13.60 -2.13
N VAL A 82 8.80 12.86 -3.06
CA VAL A 82 9.94 11.98 -2.76
C VAL A 82 11.24 12.73 -3.09
N PRO A 83 12.15 12.96 -2.11
CA PRO A 83 13.42 13.65 -2.37
C PRO A 83 14.29 12.90 -3.39
N ALA A 84 14.95 13.63 -4.28
CA ALA A 84 15.84 13.06 -5.29
C ALA A 84 16.97 12.20 -4.70
N SER A 85 17.37 12.46 -3.45
CA SER A 85 18.34 11.64 -2.73
C SER A 85 17.85 10.23 -2.45
N VAL A 86 16.52 10.02 -2.28
CA VAL A 86 15.94 8.68 -2.12
C VAL A 86 16.16 7.88 -3.40
N ASP A 87 15.76 8.43 -4.55
CA ASP A 87 15.93 7.80 -5.85
C ASP A 87 17.41 7.50 -6.15
N HIS A 88 18.31 8.45 -5.88
CA HIS A 88 19.74 8.25 -6.06
C HIS A 88 20.30 7.11 -5.18
N LEU A 89 19.92 7.07 -3.92
CA LEU A 89 20.50 6.11 -2.95
C LEU A 89 19.99 4.68 -3.18
N ILE A 90 18.71 4.49 -3.54
CA ILE A 90 18.17 3.15 -3.82
C ILE A 90 18.79 2.51 -5.06
N GLN A 91 19.37 3.30 -5.97
CA GLN A 91 20.00 2.81 -7.19
C GLN A 91 21.46 2.40 -7.00
N ARG A 92 22.02 2.53 -5.80
CA ARG A 92 23.39 2.12 -5.54
C ARG A 92 23.56 0.62 -5.65
N GLY A 93 24.65 0.18 -6.31
CA GLY A 93 24.95 -1.22 -6.56
C GLY A 93 25.01 -2.08 -5.29
N GLU A 94 25.40 -1.49 -4.16
CA GLU A 94 25.46 -2.17 -2.86
C GLU A 94 24.09 -2.68 -2.40
N PHE A 95 23.00 -2.02 -2.79
CA PHE A 95 21.63 -2.41 -2.46
C PHE A 95 20.95 -3.24 -3.55
N LEU A 96 21.29 -3.03 -4.82
CA LEU A 96 20.66 -3.69 -5.97
C LEU A 96 21.14 -5.12 -6.23
N THR A 97 22.16 -5.59 -5.55
CA THR A 97 22.81 -6.88 -5.82
C THR A 97 22.20 -8.05 -5.05
N ALA A 98 21.50 -7.83 -3.95
CA ALA A 98 20.97 -8.86 -3.07
C ALA A 98 19.45 -8.91 -3.15
N TYR A 99 18.89 -10.00 -3.69
CA TYR A 99 17.45 -10.26 -3.64
C TYR A 99 16.96 -10.52 -2.21
N THR A 100 17.66 -11.41 -1.50
CA THR A 100 17.40 -11.71 -0.09
C THR A 100 18.73 -11.87 0.65
N PRO A 101 18.92 -11.24 1.81
CA PRO A 101 20.18 -11.30 2.56
C PRO A 101 20.28 -12.59 3.39
N TYR A 102 20.31 -13.75 2.75
CA TYR A 102 20.42 -15.05 3.42
C TYR A 102 21.77 -15.29 4.06
N GLN A 103 22.85 -14.77 3.47
CA GLN A 103 24.20 -14.89 3.98
C GLN A 103 24.56 -13.63 4.76
N PRO A 104 24.44 -13.64 6.09
CA PRO A 104 24.68 -12.45 6.90
C PRO A 104 26.11 -11.94 6.77
N GLU A 105 27.08 -12.82 6.49
CA GLU A 105 28.50 -12.48 6.36
C GLU A 105 28.78 -11.43 5.28
N ILE A 106 28.00 -11.43 4.20
CA ILE A 106 28.17 -10.52 3.06
C ILE A 106 27.03 -9.52 2.88
N ALA A 107 26.01 -9.57 3.73
CA ALA A 107 24.78 -8.76 3.60
C ALA A 107 24.53 -7.87 4.83
N GLN A 108 25.54 -7.55 5.63
CA GLN A 108 25.38 -6.80 6.88
C GLN A 108 24.71 -5.44 6.67
N GLY A 109 25.08 -4.70 5.62
CA GLY A 109 24.46 -3.41 5.32
C GLY A 109 22.97 -3.51 4.99
N THR A 110 22.57 -4.50 4.21
CA THR A 110 21.15 -4.76 3.89
C THR A 110 20.36 -5.20 5.13
N LEU A 111 20.94 -6.05 5.96
CA LEU A 111 20.32 -6.48 7.21
C LEU A 111 20.17 -5.32 8.20
N GLN A 112 21.18 -4.45 8.30
CA GLN A 112 21.10 -3.24 9.11
C GLN A 112 19.96 -2.32 8.64
N VAL A 113 19.81 -2.10 7.33
CA VAL A 113 18.71 -1.32 6.77
C VAL A 113 17.35 -1.90 7.17
N LEU A 114 17.19 -3.23 7.09
CA LEU A 114 15.95 -3.89 7.50
C LEU A 114 15.69 -3.75 9.01
N PHE A 115 16.72 -3.81 9.83
CA PHE A 115 16.60 -3.58 11.25
C PHE A 115 16.21 -2.13 11.58
N GLU A 116 16.78 -1.16 10.88
CA GLU A 116 16.41 0.26 11.00
C GLU A 116 14.99 0.52 10.54
N PHE A 117 14.57 -0.08 9.41
CA PHE A 117 13.19 -0.05 8.93
C PHE A 117 12.20 -0.55 10.00
N GLN A 118 12.46 -1.73 10.57
CA GLN A 118 11.63 -2.30 11.63
C GLN A 118 11.53 -1.34 12.84
N THR A 119 12.64 -0.70 13.21
CA THR A 119 12.67 0.28 14.30
C THR A 119 11.82 1.51 14.00
N GLN A 120 11.93 2.03 12.76
CA GLN A 120 11.14 3.19 12.33
C GLN A 120 9.65 2.89 12.32
N VAL A 121 9.25 1.73 11.75
CA VAL A 121 7.85 1.31 11.70
C VAL A 121 7.29 1.06 13.10
N ALA A 122 8.01 0.34 13.96
CA ALA A 122 7.57 0.07 15.33
C ALA A 122 7.34 1.37 16.12
N ARG A 123 8.27 2.33 16.03
CA ARG A 123 8.15 3.64 16.69
C ARG A 123 6.98 4.45 16.15
N MET A 124 6.81 4.49 14.82
CA MET A 124 5.73 5.22 14.17
C MET A 124 4.37 4.66 14.56
N PHE A 125 4.23 3.33 14.64
CA PHE A 125 3.01 2.65 15.02
C PHE A 125 2.72 2.61 16.52
N GLY A 126 3.71 2.95 17.37
CA GLY A 126 3.60 2.80 18.82
C GLY A 126 3.56 1.33 19.25
N THR A 127 4.15 0.42 18.46
CA THR A 127 4.25 -1.02 18.74
C THR A 127 5.65 -1.37 19.23
N ASP A 128 5.79 -2.56 19.85
CA ASP A 128 7.10 -2.98 20.38
C ASP A 128 8.02 -3.51 19.28
N ILE A 129 7.44 -4.18 18.26
CA ILE A 129 8.17 -4.86 17.20
C ILE A 129 7.48 -4.63 15.86
N ALA A 130 8.28 -4.53 14.78
CA ALA A 130 7.83 -4.61 13.39
C ALA A 130 8.64 -5.64 12.61
N ASN A 131 8.08 -6.16 11.51
CA ASN A 131 8.78 -7.07 10.60
C ASN A 131 9.53 -6.32 9.49
N ALA A 132 10.24 -7.07 8.64
CA ALA A 132 11.03 -6.53 7.52
C ALA A 132 10.20 -6.15 6.29
N SER A 133 8.94 -5.83 6.45
CA SER A 133 7.85 -5.52 5.51
C SER A 133 7.07 -6.72 4.97
N LEU A 134 5.90 -6.42 4.46
CA LEU A 134 5.05 -7.28 3.63
C LEU A 134 4.92 -6.68 2.22
N TYR A 135 4.06 -7.25 1.37
CA TYR A 135 3.94 -6.82 -0.03
C TYR A 135 3.22 -5.47 -0.14
N ASP A 136 2.08 -5.34 0.53
CA ASP A 136 1.26 -4.14 0.59
C ASP A 136 0.39 -4.12 1.86
N GLY A 137 -0.31 -3.01 2.09
CA GLY A 137 -1.18 -2.86 3.25
C GLY A 137 -2.35 -3.84 3.27
N SER A 138 -2.89 -4.23 2.12
CA SER A 138 -4.05 -5.13 2.06
C SER A 138 -3.68 -6.57 2.44
N THR A 139 -2.54 -7.06 1.97
CA THR A 139 -1.99 -8.36 2.40
C THR A 139 -1.54 -8.32 3.86
N ALA A 140 -0.99 -7.20 4.33
CA ALA A 140 -0.65 -7.03 5.74
C ALA A 140 -1.91 -7.10 6.64
N CYS A 141 -3.02 -6.51 6.21
CA CYS A 141 -4.30 -6.58 6.91
C CYS A 141 -4.82 -8.02 7.01
N TRP A 142 -4.81 -8.77 5.92
CA TRP A 142 -5.20 -10.18 5.93
C TRP A 142 -4.31 -11.01 6.86
N GLU A 143 -3.01 -10.86 6.79
CA GLU A 143 -2.06 -11.57 7.66
C GLU A 143 -2.27 -11.23 9.14
N ALA A 144 -2.68 -10.00 9.47
CA ALA A 144 -3.04 -9.61 10.83
C ALA A 144 -4.30 -10.33 11.33
N ILE A 145 -5.33 -10.46 10.49
CA ILE A 145 -6.55 -11.23 10.80
C ILE A 145 -6.20 -12.69 11.10
N VAL A 146 -5.44 -13.34 10.24
CA VAL A 146 -5.01 -14.73 10.42
C VAL A 146 -4.13 -14.89 11.67
N MET A 147 -3.23 -13.93 11.93
CA MET A 147 -2.40 -13.91 13.14
C MET A 147 -3.27 -13.80 14.40
N ALA A 148 -4.25 -12.90 14.40
CA ALA A 148 -5.19 -12.74 15.51
C ALA A 148 -5.99 -14.03 15.77
N GLY A 149 -6.46 -14.69 14.72
CA GLY A 149 -7.13 -16.00 14.80
C GLY A 149 -6.26 -17.07 15.47
N ARG A 150 -4.97 -17.14 15.11
CA ARG A 150 -4.02 -18.09 15.75
C ARG A 150 -3.75 -17.77 17.22
N ILE A 151 -3.66 -16.50 17.58
CA ILE A 151 -3.40 -16.05 18.95
C ILE A 151 -4.61 -16.36 19.83
N THR A 152 -5.79 -15.95 19.41
CA THR A 152 -7.04 -16.09 20.18
C THR A 152 -7.67 -17.47 20.08
N ARG A 153 -7.30 -18.27 19.07
CA ARG A 153 -7.91 -19.53 18.68
C ARG A 153 -9.40 -19.41 18.33
N LYS A 154 -9.75 -18.26 17.77
CA LYS A 154 -11.09 -17.91 17.29
C LYS A 154 -11.02 -17.61 15.79
N SER A 155 -12.15 -17.65 15.08
CA SER A 155 -12.18 -17.55 13.61
C SER A 155 -13.06 -16.41 13.07
N ARG A 156 -13.69 -15.63 13.94
CA ARG A 156 -14.56 -14.53 13.52
C ARG A 156 -13.81 -13.20 13.60
N ALA A 157 -13.74 -12.45 12.50
CA ALA A 157 -13.20 -11.09 12.46
C ALA A 157 -14.30 -10.08 12.14
N VAL A 158 -14.36 -9.00 12.90
CA VAL A 158 -15.25 -7.86 12.66
C VAL A 158 -14.44 -6.79 11.93
N LEU A 159 -14.84 -6.46 10.70
CA LEU A 159 -14.22 -5.41 9.89
C LEU A 159 -15.09 -4.15 10.00
N ALA A 160 -14.55 -3.07 10.55
CA ALA A 160 -15.26 -1.81 10.67
C ALA A 160 -15.72 -1.31 9.29
N HIS A 161 -16.89 -0.68 9.22
CA HIS A 161 -17.49 -0.22 7.96
C HIS A 161 -16.64 0.85 7.24
N GLY A 162 -15.80 1.57 7.99
CA GLY A 162 -14.81 2.51 7.45
C GLY A 162 -13.51 1.90 6.95
N LEU A 163 -13.37 0.56 6.95
CA LEU A 163 -12.19 -0.10 6.36
C LEU A 163 -12.23 -0.02 4.83
N HIS A 164 -11.09 0.27 4.22
CA HIS A 164 -10.94 0.39 2.77
C HIS A 164 -11.53 -0.83 2.03
N PRO A 165 -12.44 -0.64 1.04
CA PRO A 165 -13.17 -1.75 0.41
C PRO A 165 -12.27 -2.74 -0.32
N HIS A 166 -11.13 -2.31 -0.88
CA HIS A 166 -10.16 -3.22 -1.48
C HIS A 166 -9.47 -4.11 -0.43
N TYR A 167 -9.26 -3.62 0.79
CA TYR A 167 -8.74 -4.43 1.90
C TYR A 167 -9.78 -5.47 2.32
N VAL A 168 -11.04 -5.06 2.41
CA VAL A 168 -12.16 -5.98 2.65
C VAL A 168 -12.23 -7.06 1.57
N SER A 169 -12.18 -6.67 0.30
CA SER A 169 -12.22 -7.59 -0.85
C SER A 169 -11.05 -8.57 -0.86
N THR A 170 -9.84 -8.10 -0.54
CA THR A 170 -8.66 -8.96 -0.39
C THR A 170 -8.87 -9.99 0.73
N ALA A 171 -9.28 -9.54 1.91
CA ALA A 171 -9.55 -10.42 3.05
C ALA A 171 -10.65 -11.43 2.73
N GLN A 172 -11.77 -11.00 2.13
CA GLN A 172 -12.86 -11.89 1.70
C GLN A 172 -12.41 -12.93 0.68
N THR A 173 -11.54 -12.54 -0.26
CA THR A 173 -11.00 -13.46 -1.27
C THR A 173 -10.15 -14.55 -0.62
N MET A 174 -9.29 -14.17 0.31
CA MET A 174 -8.41 -15.10 1.02
C MET A 174 -9.20 -16.00 2.00
N ALA A 175 -10.22 -15.45 2.67
CA ALA A 175 -11.07 -16.20 3.61
C ALA A 175 -11.85 -17.34 2.94
N LYS A 176 -12.09 -17.29 1.62
CA LYS A 176 -12.72 -18.40 0.89
C LYS A 176 -11.95 -19.72 0.99
N PHE A 177 -10.66 -19.67 1.29
CA PHE A 177 -9.77 -20.83 1.38
C PHE A 177 -9.40 -21.20 2.83
N THR A 178 -9.99 -20.52 3.80
CA THR A 178 -9.77 -20.75 5.24
C THR A 178 -11.09 -20.99 5.95
N LYS A 179 -11.07 -21.02 7.28
CA LYS A 179 -12.27 -21.13 8.12
C LYS A 179 -12.66 -19.81 8.78
N ASP A 180 -12.02 -18.71 8.34
CA ASP A 180 -12.25 -17.40 8.92
C ASP A 180 -13.57 -16.80 8.42
N GLU A 181 -14.39 -16.34 9.36
CA GLU A 181 -15.67 -15.67 9.12
C GLU A 181 -15.44 -14.16 9.21
N LEU A 182 -15.72 -13.43 8.13
CA LEU A 182 -15.55 -11.97 8.07
C LEU A 182 -16.92 -11.28 8.08
N PHE A 183 -17.06 -10.32 8.99
CA PHE A 183 -18.23 -9.45 9.07
C PHE A 183 -17.81 -8.04 8.65
N SER A 184 -18.41 -7.54 7.59
CA SER A 184 -18.12 -6.22 7.01
C SER A 184 -19.41 -5.57 6.53
N GLY A 185 -19.39 -4.24 6.34
CA GLY A 185 -20.45 -3.45 5.74
C GLY A 185 -19.91 -2.24 5.02
N ALA A 186 -20.76 -1.46 4.40
CA ALA A 186 -20.42 -0.17 3.84
C ALA A 186 -20.55 0.94 4.90
N PRO A 187 -19.77 2.03 4.80
CA PRO A 187 -19.90 3.18 5.68
C PRO A 187 -21.20 3.94 5.40
N ASP A 188 -21.66 4.73 6.37
CA ASP A 188 -22.81 5.61 6.25
C ASP A 188 -22.35 7.07 6.15
N LEU A 189 -22.88 7.82 5.18
CA LEU A 189 -22.57 9.25 5.02
C LEU A 189 -23.30 10.16 6.03
N ASP A 190 -24.36 9.67 6.65
CA ASP A 190 -25.17 10.43 7.59
C ASP A 190 -24.89 10.07 9.06
N ALA A 191 -24.12 9.01 9.31
CA ALA A 191 -23.66 8.65 10.64
C ALA A 191 -22.23 9.14 10.91
N ASP A 192 -21.94 9.51 12.16
CA ASP A 192 -20.58 9.69 12.65
C ASP A 192 -19.82 8.35 12.69
N CYS A 193 -18.54 8.39 13.11
CA CYS A 193 -17.84 7.15 13.48
C CYS A 193 -18.66 6.41 14.53
N ASP A 194 -19.27 5.29 14.13
CA ASP A 194 -20.16 4.55 15.01
C ASP A 194 -19.38 3.41 15.70
N GLU A 195 -18.57 3.80 16.69
CA GLU A 195 -17.83 2.82 17.51
C GLU A 195 -18.80 1.88 18.22
N ASP A 196 -19.99 2.34 18.63
CA ASP A 196 -20.97 1.53 19.35
C ASP A 196 -21.56 0.44 18.44
N ALA A 197 -21.78 0.73 17.15
CA ALA A 197 -22.19 -0.30 16.19
C ALA A 197 -21.09 -1.34 15.92
N ILE A 198 -19.82 -0.92 15.90
CA ILE A 198 -18.70 -1.85 15.79
C ILE A 198 -18.63 -2.73 17.05
N ILE A 199 -18.71 -2.13 18.23
CA ILE A 199 -18.65 -2.81 19.53
C ILE A 199 -19.81 -3.80 19.69
N ALA A 200 -21.01 -3.45 19.25
CA ALA A 200 -22.17 -4.33 19.30
C ALA A 200 -22.01 -5.63 18.49
N GLN A 201 -21.09 -5.67 17.53
CA GLN A 201 -20.78 -6.85 16.73
C GLN A 201 -19.77 -7.80 17.38
N ILE A 202 -19.11 -7.38 18.47
CA ILE A 202 -18.09 -8.17 19.15
C ILE A 202 -18.76 -9.23 20.05
N ASP A 203 -18.48 -10.51 19.78
CA ASP A 203 -18.94 -11.64 20.59
C ASP A 203 -17.77 -12.53 21.06
N ASP A 204 -18.11 -13.59 21.82
CA ASP A 204 -17.10 -14.52 22.37
C ASP A 204 -16.35 -15.33 21.30
N ARG A 205 -16.83 -15.36 20.06
CA ARG A 205 -16.17 -16.00 18.91
C ARG A 205 -15.24 -15.06 18.16
N THR A 206 -15.30 -13.75 18.46
CA THR A 206 -14.52 -12.73 17.76
C THR A 206 -13.04 -12.87 18.07
N SER A 207 -12.23 -13.06 17.03
CA SER A 207 -10.75 -13.11 17.09
C SER A 207 -10.14 -11.72 17.13
N CYS A 208 -10.66 -10.82 16.28
CA CYS A 208 -10.21 -9.45 16.22
C CYS A 208 -11.28 -8.52 15.66
N VAL A 209 -11.09 -7.24 15.97
CA VAL A 209 -11.76 -6.11 15.31
C VAL A 209 -10.72 -5.39 14.47
N VAL A 210 -11.04 -5.11 13.20
CA VAL A 210 -10.14 -4.42 12.24
C VAL A 210 -10.68 -3.03 11.98
N VAL A 211 -9.92 -2.01 12.31
CA VAL A 211 -10.34 -0.59 12.20
C VAL A 211 -9.29 0.19 11.41
N GLN A 212 -9.71 0.89 10.36
CA GLN A 212 -8.83 1.81 9.64
C GLN A 212 -8.79 3.16 10.35
N TYR A 213 -7.59 3.76 10.42
CA TYR A 213 -7.31 4.97 11.18
C TYR A 213 -6.30 5.89 10.46
N PRO A 214 -6.75 7.03 9.94
CA PRO A 214 -8.15 7.43 9.68
C PRO A 214 -8.90 6.47 8.76
N ASP A 215 -10.22 6.47 8.80
CA ASP A 215 -11.06 5.59 7.97
C ASP A 215 -11.13 6.05 6.50
N ILE A 216 -11.82 5.27 5.65
CA ILE A 216 -11.94 5.56 4.20
C ILE A 216 -12.70 6.86 3.91
N LEU A 217 -13.51 7.35 4.82
CA LEU A 217 -14.21 8.63 4.71
C LEU A 217 -13.40 9.80 5.29
N GLY A 218 -12.21 9.54 5.86
CA GLY A 218 -11.35 10.51 6.53
C GLY A 218 -11.67 10.74 8.01
N ARG A 219 -12.59 9.99 8.62
CA ARG A 219 -12.94 10.07 10.05
C ARG A 219 -11.84 9.49 10.91
N ILE A 220 -11.76 9.94 12.16
CA ILE A 220 -10.77 9.48 13.14
C ILE A 220 -11.50 8.75 14.27
N PRO A 221 -11.64 7.39 14.19
CA PRO A 221 -12.35 6.61 15.20
C PRO A 221 -11.61 6.59 16.56
N ASP A 222 -12.36 6.46 17.66
CA ASP A 222 -11.81 6.23 19.01
C ASP A 222 -11.33 4.78 19.16
N LEU A 223 -10.05 4.56 18.83
CA LEU A 223 -9.43 3.24 18.92
C LEU A 223 -9.38 2.69 20.35
N GLN A 224 -9.20 3.57 21.37
CA GLN A 224 -9.12 3.13 22.77
C GLN A 224 -10.44 2.50 23.22
N LYS A 225 -11.57 3.16 22.91
CA LYS A 225 -12.91 2.63 23.24
C LYS A 225 -13.15 1.28 22.59
N ILE A 226 -12.76 1.09 21.32
CA ILE A 226 -12.90 -0.17 20.60
C ILE A 226 -11.94 -1.24 21.17
N ALA A 227 -10.70 -0.85 21.50
CA ALA A 227 -9.70 -1.75 22.08
C ALA A 227 -10.20 -2.33 23.41
N ASP A 228 -10.71 -1.49 24.32
CA ASP A 228 -11.20 -1.90 25.62
C ASP A 228 -12.35 -2.92 25.46
N ALA A 229 -13.32 -2.65 24.58
CA ALA A 229 -14.42 -3.55 24.33
C ALA A 229 -13.98 -4.88 23.68
N ALA A 230 -12.99 -4.86 22.78
CA ALA A 230 -12.42 -6.07 22.18
C ALA A 230 -11.70 -6.92 23.23
N HIS A 231 -10.85 -6.29 24.03
CA HIS A 231 -10.08 -6.96 25.09
C HIS A 231 -10.98 -7.60 26.15
N ASP A 232 -12.08 -6.95 26.54
CA ASP A 232 -13.07 -7.51 27.49
C ASP A 232 -13.69 -8.82 26.99
N ARG A 233 -13.71 -9.03 25.67
CA ARG A 233 -14.17 -10.27 25.01
C ARG A 233 -13.03 -11.21 24.61
N GLY A 234 -11.78 -10.90 24.98
CA GLY A 234 -10.59 -11.64 24.57
C GLY A 234 -10.38 -11.67 23.06
N ALA A 235 -10.79 -10.63 22.36
CA ALA A 235 -10.47 -10.33 20.99
C ALA A 235 -9.29 -9.35 20.92
N LEU A 236 -8.64 -9.21 19.75
CA LEU A 236 -7.56 -8.27 19.53
C LEU A 236 -8.05 -7.06 18.71
N LEU A 237 -7.46 -5.88 18.92
CA LEU A 237 -7.62 -4.75 18.01
C LEU A 237 -6.50 -4.75 16.97
N VAL A 238 -6.90 -4.79 15.69
CA VAL A 238 -6.04 -4.58 14.53
C VAL A 238 -6.32 -3.20 13.96
N ALA A 239 -5.36 -2.29 14.03
CA ALA A 239 -5.47 -0.98 13.40
C ALA A 239 -4.82 -1.00 12.00
N VAL A 240 -5.48 -0.37 11.02
CA VAL A 240 -5.02 -0.25 9.64
C VAL A 240 -4.72 1.21 9.32
N VAL A 241 -3.49 1.52 8.93
CA VAL A 241 -3.04 2.87 8.58
C VAL A 241 -2.72 2.93 7.10
N THR A 242 -3.59 3.55 6.31
CA THR A 242 -3.38 3.71 4.86
C THR A 242 -2.52 4.93 4.52
N GLU A 243 -2.50 5.94 5.41
CA GLU A 243 -1.70 7.15 5.28
C GLU A 243 -0.79 7.34 6.52
N PRO A 244 0.44 6.81 6.50
CA PRO A 244 1.33 6.84 7.65
C PRO A 244 1.81 8.25 8.02
N VAL A 245 1.74 9.24 7.13
CA VAL A 245 2.07 10.64 7.43
C VAL A 245 1.13 11.22 8.48
N ALA A 246 -0.10 10.68 8.60
CA ALA A 246 -1.06 11.06 9.64
C ALA A 246 -0.48 10.92 11.05
N LEU A 247 0.36 9.90 11.28
CA LEU A 247 0.97 9.62 12.57
C LEU A 247 2.04 10.64 13.00
N GLY A 248 2.34 11.62 12.16
CA GLY A 248 3.09 12.82 12.55
C GLY A 248 2.24 13.86 13.29
N LEU A 249 0.91 13.69 13.34
CA LEU A 249 -0.02 14.65 13.95
C LEU A 249 -1.04 13.99 14.90
N ILE A 250 -1.51 12.79 14.59
CA ILE A 250 -2.46 12.03 15.42
C ILE A 250 -1.72 10.96 16.22
N GLU A 251 -2.33 10.54 17.36
CA GLU A 251 -1.72 9.55 18.25
C GLU A 251 -1.53 8.20 17.57
N ALA A 252 -0.43 7.52 17.88
CA ALA A 252 -0.10 6.23 17.30
C ALA A 252 -1.08 5.12 17.76
N PRO A 253 -1.57 4.24 16.87
CA PRO A 253 -2.57 3.23 17.23
C PRO A 253 -2.14 2.29 18.35
N GLY A 254 -0.85 1.95 18.44
CA GLY A 254 -0.32 1.13 19.52
C GLY A 254 -0.46 1.77 20.90
N ALA A 255 -0.37 3.11 21.00
CA ALA A 255 -0.61 3.86 22.24
C ALA A 255 -2.11 3.89 22.61
N LEU A 256 -2.99 3.77 21.61
CA LEU A 256 -4.45 3.70 21.75
C LEU A 256 -4.99 2.26 21.88
N GLY A 257 -4.17 1.34 22.33
CA GLY A 257 -4.60 -0.02 22.66
C GLY A 257 -4.52 -1.05 21.52
N ALA A 258 -4.13 -0.70 20.31
CA ALA A 258 -3.99 -1.66 19.22
C ALA A 258 -2.93 -2.74 19.55
N ASP A 259 -3.27 -4.02 19.31
CA ASP A 259 -2.38 -5.16 19.50
C ASP A 259 -1.50 -5.42 18.29
N ILE A 260 -2.08 -5.20 17.10
CA ILE A 260 -1.43 -5.33 15.80
C ILE A 260 -1.75 -4.06 15.02
N VAL A 261 -0.73 -3.47 14.42
CA VAL A 261 -0.90 -2.30 13.53
C VAL A 261 -0.31 -2.65 12.19
N VAL A 262 -1.10 -2.48 11.14
CA VAL A 262 -0.69 -2.72 9.76
C VAL A 262 -0.98 -1.50 8.91
N GLY A 263 -0.37 -1.41 7.74
CA GLY A 263 -0.63 -0.27 6.88
C GLY A 263 0.12 -0.30 5.57
N GLU A 264 0.01 0.82 4.86
CA GLU A 264 0.67 1.05 3.58
C GLU A 264 1.75 2.12 3.73
N GLY A 265 2.98 1.79 3.34
CA GLY A 265 4.12 2.68 3.44
C GLY A 265 4.39 3.56 2.22
N GLN A 266 3.54 3.50 1.19
CA GLN A 266 3.73 4.16 -0.11
C GLN A 266 4.02 5.67 0.03
N SER A 267 3.34 6.37 0.91
CA SER A 267 3.50 7.82 1.12
C SER A 267 4.92 8.26 1.50
N LEU A 268 5.74 7.35 2.02
CA LEU A 268 7.09 7.64 2.50
C LEU A 268 8.14 6.97 1.62
N GLY A 269 8.60 7.69 0.59
CA GLY A 269 9.71 7.28 -0.27
C GLY A 269 9.33 6.47 -1.51
N VAL A 270 8.05 6.12 -1.71
CA VAL A 270 7.60 5.36 -2.87
C VAL A 270 6.61 6.19 -3.70
N GLY A 271 6.89 6.36 -4.98
CA GLY A 271 5.98 7.06 -5.90
C GLY A 271 4.73 6.26 -6.25
N LEU A 272 3.76 6.92 -6.89
CA LEU A 272 2.47 6.29 -7.23
C LEU A 272 2.55 5.15 -8.26
N ASN A 273 3.46 5.20 -9.23
CA ASN A 273 3.86 4.16 -10.19
C ASN A 273 2.74 3.26 -10.75
N PHE A 274 1.57 3.82 -11.08
CA PHE A 274 0.42 3.08 -11.64
C PHE A 274 -0.05 1.86 -10.82
N GLY A 275 0.01 1.94 -9.50
CA GLY A 275 -0.51 0.90 -8.60
C GLY A 275 0.56 -0.03 -8.03
N GLY A 276 1.78 0.41 -7.96
CA GLY A 276 2.83 -0.31 -7.27
C GLY A 276 4.22 -0.20 -7.91
N PRO A 277 5.24 -0.80 -7.28
CA PRO A 277 5.15 -1.59 -6.06
C PRO A 277 4.76 -0.75 -4.84
N TYR A 278 4.09 -1.38 -3.87
CA TYR A 278 3.73 -0.79 -2.58
C TYR A 278 4.54 -1.41 -1.45
N LEU A 279 4.23 -1.04 -0.20
CA LEU A 279 5.02 -1.44 0.95
C LEU A 279 4.13 -1.75 2.16
N GLY A 280 3.91 -3.04 2.43
CA GLY A 280 3.16 -3.46 3.61
C GLY A 280 3.93 -3.22 4.90
N LEU A 281 3.37 -2.45 5.80
CA LEU A 281 3.87 -2.21 7.14
C LEU A 281 3.15 -3.14 8.12
N PHE A 282 3.90 -3.70 9.10
CA PHE A 282 3.36 -4.61 10.08
C PHE A 282 4.11 -4.50 11.41
N GLY A 283 3.41 -4.08 12.45
CA GLY A 283 3.91 -4.04 13.82
C GLY A 283 2.96 -4.75 14.80
N CYS A 284 3.47 -5.20 15.93
CA CYS A 284 2.67 -5.80 16.99
C CYS A 284 3.33 -5.65 18.37
N ARG A 285 2.60 -6.03 19.41
CA ARG A 285 3.15 -6.15 20.76
C ARG A 285 4.14 -7.32 20.86
N GLU A 286 5.18 -7.17 21.65
CA GLU A 286 6.29 -8.13 21.79
C GLU A 286 5.82 -9.55 22.10
N LYS A 287 4.81 -9.70 22.97
CA LYS A 287 4.23 -10.99 23.34
C LYS A 287 3.75 -11.84 22.14
N PHE A 288 3.54 -11.21 20.98
CA PHE A 288 3.03 -11.86 19.77
C PHE A 288 4.09 -12.13 18.69
N VAL A 289 5.35 -11.75 18.89
CA VAL A 289 6.43 -11.84 17.90
C VAL A 289 6.55 -13.22 17.24
N ARG A 290 6.31 -14.30 18.01
CA ARG A 290 6.40 -15.68 17.49
C ARG A 290 5.26 -16.05 16.53
N GLN A 291 4.19 -15.28 16.49
CA GLN A 291 3.05 -15.44 15.58
C GLN A 291 3.08 -14.47 14.40
N MET A 292 3.99 -13.49 14.41
CA MET A 292 4.11 -12.47 13.38
C MET A 292 4.47 -13.10 12.04
N PRO A 293 3.80 -12.72 10.92
CA PRO A 293 4.19 -13.13 9.57
C PRO A 293 5.45 -12.41 9.10
N GLY A 294 6.03 -12.89 8.00
CA GLY A 294 7.16 -12.26 7.34
C GLY A 294 8.50 -12.42 8.07
N ARG A 295 9.53 -11.85 7.48
CA ARG A 295 10.90 -11.92 8.00
C ARG A 295 11.13 -10.96 9.15
N LEU A 296 12.06 -11.36 10.03
CA LEU A 296 12.53 -10.54 11.13
C LEU A 296 14.07 -10.47 11.07
N CYS A 297 14.60 -9.26 11.13
CA CYS A 297 16.02 -9.01 11.31
C CYS A 297 16.30 -8.73 12.79
N GLY A 298 17.28 -9.40 13.35
CA GLY A 298 17.71 -9.23 14.73
C GLY A 298 19.16 -8.77 14.83
N GLU A 299 19.47 -8.06 15.91
CA GLU A 299 20.83 -7.72 16.27
C GLU A 299 21.53 -8.90 16.98
N THR A 300 22.80 -9.11 16.71
CA THR A 300 23.63 -10.14 17.31
C THR A 300 25.09 -9.65 17.44
N VAL A 301 25.97 -10.52 17.89
CA VAL A 301 27.43 -10.29 17.89
C VAL A 301 28.12 -11.40 17.11
N ASP A 302 29.21 -11.08 16.45
CA ASP A 302 30.09 -12.08 15.81
C ASP A 302 31.03 -12.79 16.82
N ALA A 303 31.87 -13.67 16.31
CA ALA A 303 32.83 -14.42 17.14
C ALA A 303 33.85 -13.53 17.91
N ASP A 304 34.10 -12.32 17.41
CA ASP A 304 34.99 -11.32 18.02
C ASP A 304 34.21 -10.36 18.96
N GLY A 305 32.89 -10.56 19.14
CA GLY A 305 32.05 -9.70 19.96
C GLY A 305 31.65 -8.40 19.27
N LYS A 306 31.86 -8.25 17.96
CA LYS A 306 31.40 -7.09 17.19
C LYS A 306 29.93 -7.21 16.85
N ARG A 307 29.21 -6.07 16.86
CA ARG A 307 27.82 -5.96 16.48
C ARG A 307 27.59 -6.45 15.05
N GLY A 308 26.57 -7.26 14.86
CA GLY A 308 26.12 -7.75 13.57
C GLY A 308 24.61 -7.94 13.51
N PHE A 309 24.10 -8.28 12.33
CA PHE A 309 22.70 -8.48 12.06
C PHE A 309 22.46 -9.81 11.37
N VAL A 310 21.33 -10.46 11.69
CA VAL A 310 20.93 -11.75 11.11
C VAL A 310 19.42 -11.79 10.88
N LEU A 311 18.97 -12.64 9.96
CA LEU A 311 17.57 -13.05 9.93
C LEU A 311 17.29 -13.98 11.11
N THR A 312 16.24 -13.71 11.86
CA THR A 312 15.90 -14.47 13.08
C THR A 312 14.50 -15.10 12.99
N LEU A 313 14.24 -16.08 13.86
CA LEU A 313 12.98 -16.83 13.93
C LEU A 313 12.55 -17.47 12.59
N SER A 314 13.49 -17.78 11.70
CA SER A 314 13.24 -18.34 10.36
C SER A 314 12.50 -19.69 10.36
N THR A 315 12.45 -20.38 11.50
CA THR A 315 11.69 -21.64 11.67
C THR A 315 10.17 -21.46 11.46
N ARG A 316 9.65 -20.23 11.39
CA ARG A 316 8.25 -19.91 11.09
C ARG A 316 7.97 -19.89 9.59
N GLU A 317 9.00 -19.78 8.75
CA GLU A 317 8.88 -19.51 7.31
C GLU A 317 8.57 -20.77 6.50
N GLN A 318 7.97 -20.60 5.32
CA GLN A 318 7.49 -21.68 4.46
C GLN A 318 8.60 -22.61 3.94
N HIS A 319 9.81 -22.11 3.71
CA HIS A 319 10.93 -22.93 3.23
C HIS A 319 11.42 -23.95 4.26
N ILE A 320 11.07 -23.77 5.55
CA ILE A 320 11.35 -24.72 6.62
C ILE A 320 10.10 -25.53 7.00
N ARG A 321 8.97 -24.86 7.24
CA ARG A 321 7.77 -25.52 7.76
C ARG A 321 6.77 -25.98 6.69
N ARG A 322 6.95 -25.57 5.44
CA ARG A 322 6.06 -25.90 4.32
C ARG A 322 4.60 -25.56 4.66
N GLU A 323 3.67 -26.53 4.56
CA GLU A 323 2.25 -26.36 4.85
C GLU A 323 1.93 -25.95 6.32
N LYS A 324 2.91 -26.08 7.22
CA LYS A 324 2.79 -25.67 8.63
C LYS A 324 3.41 -24.31 8.92
N ALA A 325 3.80 -23.57 7.88
CA ALA A 325 4.36 -22.23 8.04
C ALA A 325 3.34 -21.27 8.69
N THR A 326 3.86 -20.26 9.37
CA THR A 326 3.04 -19.20 9.98
C THR A 326 2.29 -18.39 8.92
N SER A 327 2.87 -18.22 7.74
CA SER A 327 2.34 -17.44 6.63
C SER A 327 2.87 -17.96 5.30
N ASN A 328 2.17 -17.68 4.20
CA ASN A 328 2.63 -17.91 2.84
C ASN A 328 3.47 -16.75 2.27
N ILE A 329 3.71 -15.71 3.04
CA ILE A 329 4.61 -14.62 2.64
C ILE A 329 6.03 -15.21 2.44
N CYS A 330 6.54 -15.08 1.22
CA CYS A 330 7.84 -15.66 0.83
C CYS A 330 9.00 -14.70 1.08
N THR A 331 8.79 -13.42 0.76
CA THR A 331 9.81 -12.38 0.82
C THR A 331 9.22 -11.07 1.33
N ASN A 332 10.03 -10.04 1.38
CA ASN A 332 9.63 -8.68 1.71
C ASN A 332 9.88 -7.73 0.53
N SER A 333 9.28 -6.55 0.54
CA SER A 333 9.51 -5.50 -0.44
C SER A 333 10.79 -4.70 -0.11
N GLY A 334 11.95 -5.35 -0.18
CA GLY A 334 13.22 -4.83 0.35
C GLY A 334 13.64 -3.48 -0.20
N LEU A 335 13.49 -3.24 -1.51
CA LEU A 335 13.86 -1.95 -2.12
C LEU A 335 12.89 -0.83 -1.69
N CYS A 336 11.60 -1.12 -1.56
CA CYS A 336 10.61 -0.16 -1.05
C CYS A 336 10.85 0.14 0.44
N ALA A 337 11.21 -0.88 1.24
CA ALA A 337 11.59 -0.69 2.64
C ALA A 337 12.84 0.17 2.79
N LEU A 338 13.83 0.02 1.89
CA LEU A 338 15.00 0.89 1.82
C LEU A 338 14.61 2.33 1.48
N ALA A 339 13.76 2.55 0.46
CA ALA A 339 13.29 3.87 0.07
C ALA A 339 12.54 4.57 1.23
N PHE A 340 11.65 3.83 1.90
CA PHE A 340 10.97 4.28 3.10
C PHE A 340 11.96 4.69 4.20
N SER A 341 12.93 3.83 4.51
CA SER A 341 13.93 4.09 5.58
C SER A 341 14.79 5.30 5.29
N ILE A 342 15.20 5.49 4.04
CA ILE A 342 15.96 6.68 3.62
C ILE A 342 15.09 7.93 3.82
N HIS A 343 13.85 7.92 3.33
CA HIS A 343 12.95 9.07 3.44
C HIS A 343 12.65 9.42 4.91
N MET A 344 12.32 8.42 5.73
CA MET A 344 12.08 8.61 7.17
C MET A 344 13.33 9.13 7.89
N THR A 345 14.52 8.67 7.52
CA THR A 345 15.78 9.16 8.08
C THR A 345 16.04 10.63 7.72
N LEU A 346 15.71 11.03 6.49
CA LEU A 346 15.83 12.43 6.05
C LEU A 346 14.83 13.34 6.74
N LEU A 347 13.61 12.88 6.98
CA LEU A 347 12.59 13.63 7.71
C LEU A 347 12.91 13.71 9.20
N GLY A 348 13.24 12.59 9.82
CA GLY A 348 13.24 12.45 11.28
C GLY A 348 11.86 12.70 11.88
N GLY A 349 11.74 12.65 13.20
CA GLY A 349 10.46 12.91 13.88
C GLY A 349 9.93 14.33 13.66
N ALA A 350 10.81 15.33 13.77
CA ALA A 350 10.43 16.73 13.55
C ALA A 350 10.01 17.04 12.11
N GLY A 351 10.67 16.38 11.12
CA GLY A 351 10.29 16.52 9.71
C GLY A 351 8.95 15.87 9.40
N LEU A 352 8.68 14.70 9.97
CA LEU A 352 7.38 14.00 9.82
C LEU A 352 6.24 14.84 10.43
N GLU A 353 6.44 15.38 11.64
CA GLU A 353 5.46 16.28 12.26
C GLU A 353 5.20 17.52 11.40
N LYS A 354 6.26 18.16 10.89
CA LYS A 354 6.13 19.32 10.01
C LYS A 354 5.39 18.99 8.71
N LEU A 355 5.72 17.85 8.08
CA LEU A 355 5.04 17.36 6.89
C LEU A 355 3.55 17.14 7.17
N ALA A 356 3.21 16.45 8.26
CA ALA A 356 1.83 16.20 8.66
C ALA A 356 1.05 17.52 8.88
N ARG A 357 1.65 18.51 9.55
CA ARG A 357 1.04 19.83 9.76
C ARG A 357 0.79 20.57 8.45
N ILE A 358 1.70 20.49 7.48
CA ILE A 358 1.51 21.09 6.15
C ILE A 358 0.33 20.43 5.44
N ASN A 359 0.29 19.09 5.40
CA ASN A 359 -0.79 18.33 4.79
C ASN A 359 -2.15 18.69 5.39
N HIS A 360 -2.26 18.68 6.72
CA HIS A 360 -3.49 19.05 7.42
C HIS A 360 -3.90 20.51 7.14
N SER A 361 -2.96 21.44 7.16
CA SER A 361 -3.25 22.86 6.86
C SER A 361 -3.80 23.04 5.43
N ARG A 362 -3.22 22.33 4.45
CA ARG A 362 -3.70 22.36 3.06
C ARG A 362 -5.07 21.70 2.93
N ALA A 363 -5.30 20.58 3.61
CA ALA A 363 -6.59 19.91 3.61
C ALA A 363 -7.70 20.79 4.22
N ARG A 364 -7.40 21.52 5.30
CA ARG A 364 -8.35 22.51 5.87
C ARG A 364 -8.72 23.61 4.87
N LEU A 365 -7.72 24.16 4.15
CA LEU A 365 -7.97 25.14 3.11
C LEU A 365 -8.86 24.56 2.00
N ALA A 366 -8.57 23.35 1.53
CA ALA A 366 -9.35 22.68 0.50
C ALA A 366 -10.79 22.40 0.97
N ALA A 367 -10.97 21.89 2.19
CA ALA A 367 -12.30 21.63 2.76
C ALA A 367 -13.12 22.93 2.85
N GLN A 368 -12.50 24.03 3.29
CA GLN A 368 -13.15 25.33 3.33
C GLN A 368 -13.58 25.79 1.94
N ARG A 369 -12.67 25.78 0.97
CA ARG A 369 -12.95 26.27 -0.40
C ARG A 369 -13.99 25.40 -1.13
N LEU A 370 -13.92 24.09 -0.97
CA LEU A 370 -14.90 23.17 -1.55
C LEU A 370 -16.27 23.30 -0.87
N GLY A 371 -16.31 23.52 0.44
CA GLY A 371 -17.55 23.75 1.18
C GLY A 371 -18.26 25.07 0.83
N GLU A 372 -17.57 26.03 0.22
CA GLU A 372 -18.15 27.27 -0.31
C GLU A 372 -18.86 27.07 -1.67
N VAL A 373 -18.59 25.93 -2.35
CA VAL A 373 -19.25 25.60 -3.63
C VAL A 373 -20.71 25.25 -3.38
N LYS A 374 -21.61 25.86 -4.12
CA LYS A 374 -23.06 25.67 -3.97
C LYS A 374 -23.48 24.20 -4.13
N GLY A 375 -24.15 23.66 -3.11
CA GLY A 375 -24.65 22.29 -3.10
C GLY A 375 -23.63 21.24 -2.60
N VAL A 376 -22.41 21.65 -2.27
CA VAL A 376 -21.40 20.78 -1.67
C VAL A 376 -21.49 20.83 -0.15
N ARG A 377 -21.44 19.68 0.50
CA ARG A 377 -21.35 19.54 1.96
C ARG A 377 -20.07 18.78 2.32
N VAL A 378 -19.24 19.38 3.15
CA VAL A 378 -18.10 18.65 3.77
C VAL A 378 -18.65 17.75 4.85
N LEU A 379 -18.30 16.46 4.80
CA LEU A 379 -18.82 15.46 5.74
C LEU A 379 -18.17 15.55 7.12
N ASN A 380 -16.86 15.78 7.15
CA ASN A 380 -16.02 15.61 8.35
C ASN A 380 -15.88 16.90 9.15
N ASP A 381 -16.08 16.83 10.47
CA ASP A 381 -15.68 17.87 11.44
C ASP A 381 -14.20 17.75 11.80
N ALA A 382 -13.69 16.52 11.87
CA ALA A 382 -12.29 16.19 12.14
C ALA A 382 -11.75 15.20 11.10
N TYR A 383 -10.55 15.47 10.59
CA TYR A 383 -9.85 14.66 9.59
C TYR A 383 -8.36 15.00 9.59
N PHE A 384 -7.55 14.21 8.91
CA PHE A 384 -6.12 14.52 8.73
C PHE A 384 -5.87 15.27 7.42
N ASN A 385 -5.64 14.56 6.33
CA ASN A 385 -5.36 15.12 5.00
C ASN A 385 -6.34 14.62 3.93
N GLU A 386 -7.21 13.72 4.31
CA GLU A 386 -8.27 13.15 3.48
C GLU A 386 -9.61 13.39 4.17
N PHE A 387 -10.60 13.81 3.40
CA PHE A 387 -11.95 14.08 3.85
C PHE A 387 -12.95 13.77 2.74
N THR A 388 -14.21 13.63 3.10
CA THR A 388 -15.28 13.35 2.14
C THR A 388 -16.16 14.60 1.95
N ILE A 389 -16.50 14.89 0.69
CA ILE A 389 -17.57 15.84 0.36
C ILE A 389 -18.75 15.08 -0.22
N VAL A 390 -19.96 15.57 0.05
CA VAL A 390 -21.20 15.07 -0.51
C VAL A 390 -21.69 16.06 -1.57
N LEU A 391 -21.86 15.56 -2.80
CA LEU A 391 -22.25 16.33 -3.97
C LEU A 391 -23.76 16.25 -4.19
N PRO A 392 -24.38 17.21 -4.93
CA PRO A 392 -25.79 17.15 -5.28
C PRO A 392 -26.13 16.11 -6.37
N SER A 393 -25.11 15.49 -6.98
CA SER A 393 -25.23 14.51 -8.06
C SER A 393 -24.22 13.37 -7.91
N ASP A 394 -24.31 12.35 -8.78
CA ASP A 394 -23.39 11.20 -8.76
C ASP A 394 -21.93 11.65 -8.92
N ALA A 395 -21.12 11.34 -7.94
CA ALA A 395 -19.70 11.73 -7.89
C ALA A 395 -18.88 11.10 -9.03
N ARG A 396 -19.31 9.97 -9.63
CA ARG A 396 -18.60 9.34 -10.77
C ARG A 396 -18.64 10.24 -12.01
N GLU A 397 -19.80 10.83 -12.28
CA GLU A 397 -19.98 11.75 -13.40
C GLU A 397 -19.16 13.04 -13.17
N VAL A 398 -19.24 13.60 -11.98
CA VAL A 398 -18.48 14.81 -11.61
C VAL A 398 -16.98 14.59 -11.73
N VAL A 399 -16.45 13.46 -11.26
CA VAL A 399 -15.01 13.12 -11.38
C VAL A 399 -14.60 13.01 -12.84
N ARG A 400 -15.44 12.42 -13.71
CA ARG A 400 -15.16 12.34 -15.14
C ARG A 400 -15.06 13.73 -15.77
N GLU A 401 -16.02 14.61 -15.51
CA GLU A 401 -16.03 15.96 -16.07
C GLU A 401 -14.89 16.82 -15.55
N LEU A 402 -14.53 16.69 -14.27
CA LEU A 402 -13.33 17.33 -13.71
C LEU A 402 -12.05 16.88 -14.44
N ALA A 403 -11.91 15.57 -14.69
CA ALA A 403 -10.75 15.03 -15.39
C ALA A 403 -10.68 15.52 -16.86
N GLU A 404 -11.80 15.65 -17.57
CA GLU A 404 -11.88 16.24 -18.91
C GLU A 404 -11.44 17.71 -18.92
N ARG A 405 -11.64 18.42 -17.81
CA ARG A 405 -11.18 19.81 -17.61
C ARG A 405 -9.78 19.89 -16.97
N GLY A 406 -9.06 18.77 -16.85
CA GLY A 406 -7.68 18.70 -16.36
C GLY A 406 -7.54 18.74 -14.85
N VAL A 407 -8.58 18.43 -14.07
CA VAL A 407 -8.52 18.34 -12.61
C VAL A 407 -8.79 16.91 -12.17
N LEU A 408 -7.86 16.31 -11.41
CA LEU A 408 -8.02 14.99 -10.81
C LEU A 408 -8.59 15.16 -9.39
N GLY A 409 -9.91 15.36 -9.30
CA GLY A 409 -10.63 15.95 -8.17
C GLY A 409 -11.00 15.01 -7.03
N GLY A 410 -10.45 13.79 -6.96
CA GLY A 410 -10.74 12.85 -5.87
C GLY A 410 -11.24 11.48 -6.36
N VAL A 411 -11.69 10.65 -5.41
CA VAL A 411 -12.17 9.29 -5.68
C VAL A 411 -13.65 9.16 -5.29
N SER A 412 -14.50 8.84 -6.26
CA SER A 412 -15.94 8.63 -6.03
C SER A 412 -16.19 7.39 -5.16
N LEU A 413 -16.99 7.53 -4.12
CA LEU A 413 -17.45 6.39 -3.32
C LEU A 413 -18.30 5.41 -4.12
N GLY A 414 -19.09 5.89 -5.10
CA GLY A 414 -19.82 5.02 -5.99
C GLY A 414 -18.94 4.11 -6.86
N ARG A 415 -17.66 4.46 -7.09
CA ARG A 415 -16.67 3.57 -7.69
C ARG A 415 -16.16 2.53 -6.69
N LEU A 416 -15.94 2.94 -5.45
CA LEU A 416 -15.41 2.07 -4.39
C LEU A 416 -16.45 1.07 -3.88
N TYR A 417 -17.73 1.49 -3.90
CA TYR A 417 -18.89 0.72 -3.44
C TYR A 417 -19.98 0.73 -4.53
N PRO A 418 -19.80 -0.01 -5.64
CA PRO A 418 -20.68 0.08 -6.82
C PRO A 418 -22.12 -0.39 -6.55
N ASP A 419 -22.32 -1.21 -5.52
CA ASP A 419 -23.63 -1.77 -5.15
C ASP A 419 -24.37 -0.93 -4.09
N GLU A 420 -23.77 0.19 -3.61
CA GLU A 420 -24.30 1.04 -2.54
C GLU A 420 -24.74 2.40 -3.09
N GLU A 421 -26.00 2.51 -3.51
CA GLU A 421 -26.56 3.75 -4.08
C GLU A 421 -26.48 4.95 -3.12
N ALA A 422 -26.59 4.71 -1.81
CA ALA A 422 -26.49 5.75 -0.78
C ALA A 422 -25.13 6.46 -0.77
N LEU A 423 -24.08 5.83 -1.32
CA LEU A 423 -22.72 6.37 -1.40
C LEU A 423 -22.41 7.06 -2.74
N ALA A 424 -23.32 7.03 -3.70
CA ALA A 424 -23.08 7.51 -5.08
C ALA A 424 -22.62 8.98 -5.13
N ASN A 425 -23.13 9.81 -4.23
CA ASN A 425 -22.84 11.25 -4.17
C ASN A 425 -21.58 11.60 -3.35
N GLY A 426 -20.93 10.62 -2.72
CA GLY A 426 -19.74 10.83 -1.92
C GLY A 426 -18.46 10.89 -2.76
N LEU A 427 -17.64 11.89 -2.49
CA LEU A 427 -16.32 12.09 -3.12
C LEU A 427 -15.24 12.22 -2.05
N VAL A 428 -14.31 11.29 -2.01
CA VAL A 428 -13.14 11.32 -1.14
C VAL A 428 -12.08 12.22 -1.76
N VAL A 429 -11.61 13.20 -1.03
CA VAL A 429 -10.62 14.20 -1.46
C VAL A 429 -9.40 14.11 -0.57
N ALA A 430 -8.23 13.87 -1.16
CA ALA A 430 -6.95 13.84 -0.46
C ALA A 430 -6.10 15.05 -0.84
N VAL A 431 -5.42 15.63 0.16
CA VAL A 431 -4.60 16.83 -0.01
C VAL A 431 -3.26 16.62 0.67
N THR A 432 -2.18 16.84 -0.07
CA THR A 432 -0.82 16.70 0.46
C THR A 432 -0.03 18.01 0.33
N GLU A 433 1.21 18.00 0.76
CA GLU A 433 2.14 19.13 0.56
C GLU A 433 2.39 19.47 -0.90
N THR A 434 2.05 18.56 -1.82
CA THR A 434 2.19 18.80 -3.27
C THR A 434 1.04 19.60 -3.87
N CYS A 435 -0.09 19.73 -3.18
CA CYS A 435 -1.21 20.56 -3.62
C CYS A 435 -0.96 22.02 -3.27
N THR A 436 -0.85 22.89 -4.25
CA THR A 436 -0.68 24.34 -4.02
C THR A 436 -2.02 25.04 -3.73
N PRO A 437 -2.03 26.27 -3.17
CA PRO A 437 -3.26 27.04 -3.04
C PRO A 437 -3.96 27.28 -4.38
N GLU A 438 -3.17 27.45 -5.46
CA GLU A 438 -3.66 27.62 -6.82
C GLU A 438 -4.36 26.34 -7.34
N ASP A 439 -3.83 25.16 -7.03
CA ASP A 439 -4.48 23.88 -7.36
C ASP A 439 -5.83 23.76 -6.65
N ILE A 440 -5.89 24.14 -5.35
CA ILE A 440 -7.11 24.12 -4.56
C ILE A 440 -8.17 25.06 -5.13
N GLU A 441 -7.77 26.28 -5.50
CA GLU A 441 -8.67 27.26 -6.14
C GLU A 441 -9.16 26.77 -7.49
N THR A 442 -8.26 26.19 -8.30
CA THR A 442 -8.60 25.58 -9.58
C THR A 442 -9.63 24.47 -9.42
N PHE A 443 -9.46 23.62 -8.41
CA PHE A 443 -10.42 22.54 -8.13
C PHE A 443 -11.80 23.12 -7.73
N ALA A 444 -11.84 24.06 -6.79
CA ALA A 444 -13.10 24.64 -6.33
C ALA A 444 -13.88 25.34 -7.46
N THR A 445 -13.18 26.13 -8.27
CA THR A 445 -13.74 26.85 -9.41
C THR A 445 -14.27 25.87 -10.48
N THR A 446 -13.46 24.85 -10.83
CA THR A 446 -13.84 23.84 -11.82
C THR A 446 -15.02 23.01 -11.33
N LEU A 447 -15.05 22.64 -10.04
CA LEU A 447 -16.17 21.91 -9.44
C LEU A 447 -17.47 22.73 -9.51
N SER A 448 -17.41 24.04 -9.20
CA SER A 448 -18.57 24.93 -9.32
C SER A 448 -19.11 24.94 -10.74
N ALA A 449 -18.23 25.12 -11.74
CA ALA A 449 -18.62 25.13 -13.14
C ALA A 449 -19.22 23.80 -13.62
N VAL A 450 -18.69 22.66 -13.14
CA VAL A 450 -19.24 21.33 -13.43
C VAL A 450 -20.64 21.17 -12.85
N LEU A 451 -20.84 21.57 -11.59
CA LEU A 451 -22.13 21.44 -10.91
C LEU A 451 -23.21 22.41 -11.45
N GLU A 452 -22.81 23.54 -12.02
CA GLU A 452 -23.69 24.50 -12.66
C GLU A 452 -24.02 24.14 -14.13
N GLY A 453 -23.38 23.09 -14.66
CA GLY A 453 -23.60 22.63 -16.04
C GLY A 453 -23.01 23.55 -17.11
N GLU A 454 -22.00 24.33 -16.77
CA GLU A 454 -21.28 25.18 -17.72
C GLU A 454 -20.50 24.34 -18.73
N ALA A 455 -20.59 24.67 -20.02
CA ALA A 455 -19.83 23.98 -21.05
C ALA A 455 -18.31 24.14 -20.84
N ALA A 456 -17.54 23.08 -21.12
CA ALA A 456 -16.08 23.05 -20.99
C ALA A 456 -15.35 23.96 -21.98
#